data_8c0005c11ba2299c67fc9a0b7acfc742
#
_entry.id   8c0005c11ba2299c67fc9a0b7acfc742
#
_cell.length_a   1.000
_cell.length_b   1.000
_cell.length_c   1.000
_cell.angle_alpha   90.00
_cell.angle_beta   90.00
_cell.angle_gamma   90.00
#
_symmetry.space_group_name_H-M   'P 1'
#
loop_
_entity.id
_entity.type
_entity.pdbx_description
1 polymer ?
#
loop_
_entity_poly.entity_id
_entity_poly.type
_entity_poly.pdbx_seq_one_letter_code
_entity_poly.pdbx_strand_id
1 'polypeptide(L)'
;TTLMVVSFTNANLLTLTEAIGVIMGANIGTTVTAWLISILGFKVSMSAIALPLVGLGFILSMNRKRKLQNWGYFIVGFAVLFIGLQFLKDSVPDIGNSPEILAFMSEYTSMGYASVILFLFIGTVLTVIVQSSSATMALTLLMTYEGWIPFDMAAAMVLGENIGTTITANLAALVANYQGRRAARAHFIFNILGVIWMLVLFYPFLQAINAVVMRIEGVSPFVEATAVPVALSLFHTCFNIINTSLLLGFIKTIAGIAERMVPAVIEQEEAIDQPKYLDRSSLEYPQTGIKALFDESLRLLQNAAYKAITHGLSVHREDLESGRDLKTVLE
;
A
#
# COMPACT_ATOMS: atom_id res chain seq x y z
N THR A 1 0.00 0.71 6.01
CA THR A 1 -1.16 1.61 6.24
C THR A 1 -2.30 1.31 5.26
N THR A 2 -2.06 1.27 3.94
CA THR A 2 -3.14 1.04 2.94
C THR A 2 -3.87 -0.28 3.14
N LEU A 3 -3.16 -1.38 3.44
CA LEU A 3 -3.78 -2.68 3.75
C LEU A 3 -4.70 -2.61 4.98
N MET A 4 -4.29 -1.86 6.03
CA MET A 4 -5.14 -1.64 7.20
C MET A 4 -6.40 -0.85 6.82
N VAL A 5 -6.29 0.17 5.98
CA VAL A 5 -7.44 0.94 5.49
C VAL A 5 -8.39 0.05 4.70
N VAL A 6 -7.87 -0.80 3.81
CA VAL A 6 -8.67 -1.81 3.09
C VAL A 6 -9.39 -2.74 4.08
N SER A 7 -8.68 -3.22 5.12
CA SER A 7 -9.28 -4.08 6.13
C SER A 7 -10.36 -3.36 6.96
N PHE A 8 -10.13 -2.12 7.36
CA PHE A 8 -11.12 -1.33 8.10
C PHE A 8 -12.36 -1.01 7.25
N THR A 9 -12.16 -0.71 5.97
CA THR A 9 -13.27 -0.51 5.03
C THR A 9 -14.03 -1.82 4.79
N ASN A 10 -13.31 -2.94 4.70
CA ASN A 10 -13.89 -4.27 4.61
C ASN A 10 -14.76 -4.62 5.84
N ALA A 11 -14.34 -4.18 7.02
CA ALA A 11 -15.07 -4.35 8.28
C ALA A 11 -16.15 -3.27 8.52
N ASN A 12 -16.42 -2.39 7.55
CA ASN A 12 -17.34 -1.24 7.65
C ASN A 12 -17.01 -0.26 8.81
N LEU A 13 -15.73 -0.22 9.25
CA LEU A 13 -15.25 0.72 10.26
C LEU A 13 -14.90 2.09 9.64
N LEU A 14 -14.67 2.14 8.35
CA LEU A 14 -14.42 3.35 7.57
C LEU A 14 -15.36 3.38 6.36
N THR A 15 -15.94 4.54 6.08
CA THR A 15 -16.60 4.80 4.80
C THR A 15 -15.56 4.89 3.68
N LEU A 16 -15.99 4.71 2.43
CA LEU A 16 -15.09 4.81 1.28
C LEU A 16 -14.42 6.19 1.17
N THR A 17 -15.15 7.27 1.46
CA THR A 17 -14.64 8.64 1.43
C THR A 17 -13.59 8.89 2.51
N GLU A 18 -13.79 8.40 3.73
CA GLU A 18 -12.79 8.46 4.80
C GLU A 18 -11.55 7.64 4.46
N ALA A 19 -11.75 6.43 3.92
CA ALA A 19 -10.66 5.57 3.45
C ALA A 19 -9.78 6.27 2.41
N ILE A 20 -10.39 6.95 1.42
CA ILE A 20 -9.65 7.73 0.42
C ILE A 20 -8.83 8.84 1.08
N GLY A 21 -9.39 9.58 2.04
CA GLY A 21 -8.67 10.61 2.78
C GLY A 21 -7.45 10.06 3.53
N VAL A 22 -7.60 8.93 4.22
CA VAL A 22 -6.49 8.25 4.91
C VAL A 22 -5.44 7.76 3.92
N ILE A 23 -5.82 7.20 2.77
CA ILE A 23 -4.92 6.76 1.70
C ILE A 23 -4.10 7.95 1.15
N MET A 24 -4.75 9.08 0.89
CA MET A 24 -4.07 10.31 0.45
C MET A 24 -3.02 10.76 1.47
N GLY A 25 -3.37 10.78 2.76
CA GLY A 25 -2.43 11.08 3.84
C GLY A 25 -1.28 10.07 3.95
N ALA A 26 -1.57 8.78 3.76
CA ALA A 26 -0.56 7.73 3.78
C ALA A 26 0.47 7.89 2.64
N ASN A 27 0.06 8.31 1.45
CA ASN A 27 0.99 8.60 0.34
C ASN A 27 1.96 9.75 0.69
N ILE A 28 1.49 10.80 1.35
CA ILE A 28 2.38 11.86 1.87
C ILE A 28 3.31 11.28 2.94
N GLY A 29 2.77 10.50 3.89
CA GLY A 29 3.56 9.89 4.98
C GLY A 29 4.68 8.99 4.49
N THR A 30 4.51 8.28 3.38
CA THR A 30 5.54 7.41 2.78
C THR A 30 6.78 8.21 2.38
N THR A 31 6.66 9.49 2.03
CA THR A 31 7.81 10.32 1.62
C THR A 31 8.82 10.56 2.75
N VAL A 32 8.39 10.44 4.02
CA VAL A 32 9.29 10.56 5.18
C VAL A 32 10.40 9.51 5.14
N THR A 33 10.10 8.30 4.66
CA THR A 33 11.11 7.24 4.53
C THR A 33 12.22 7.63 3.53
N ALA A 34 11.86 8.27 2.42
CA ALA A 34 12.83 8.78 1.45
C ALA A 34 13.79 9.80 2.09
N TRP A 35 13.27 10.72 2.91
CA TRP A 35 14.09 11.69 3.65
C TRP A 35 14.99 11.01 4.68
N LEU A 36 14.48 10.04 5.43
CA LEU A 36 15.29 9.29 6.40
C LEU A 36 16.46 8.58 5.71
N ILE A 37 16.21 7.90 4.59
CA ILE A 37 17.25 7.23 3.81
C ILE A 37 18.22 8.25 3.22
N SER A 38 17.72 9.34 2.62
CA SER A 38 18.52 10.39 2.00
C SER A 38 19.50 11.03 3.00
N ILE A 39 19.00 11.47 4.15
CA ILE A 39 19.82 12.20 5.13
C ILE A 39 20.67 11.23 5.95
N LEU A 40 20.06 10.21 6.54
CA LEU A 40 20.73 9.33 7.49
C LEU A 40 21.46 8.17 6.80
N GLY A 41 21.08 7.82 5.58
CA GLY A 41 21.73 6.75 4.82
C GLY A 41 22.88 7.20 3.94
N PHE A 42 22.81 8.40 3.38
CA PHE A 42 23.80 8.92 2.45
C PHE A 42 24.64 10.07 3.00
N LYS A 43 24.06 11.00 3.76
CA LYS A 43 24.80 12.12 4.34
C LYS A 43 25.43 11.80 5.71
N VAL A 44 24.74 11.03 6.53
CA VAL A 44 25.19 10.64 7.87
C VAL A 44 25.26 9.13 7.90
N SER A 45 26.41 8.52 7.79
CA SER A 45 26.58 7.06 7.75
C SER A 45 26.05 6.36 9.03
N MET A 46 24.71 6.37 9.19
CA MET A 46 23.99 5.78 10.34
C MET A 46 24.26 4.28 10.46
N SER A 47 24.63 3.61 9.36
CA SER A 47 25.03 2.20 9.35
C SER A 47 26.18 1.91 10.32
N ALA A 48 27.09 2.86 10.51
CA ALA A 48 28.23 2.70 11.44
C ALA A 48 27.78 2.60 12.92
N ILE A 49 26.67 3.25 13.29
CA ILE A 49 26.14 3.22 14.67
C ILE A 49 24.90 2.32 14.80
N ALA A 50 24.46 1.70 13.72
CA ALA A 50 23.27 0.87 13.70
C ALA A 50 23.40 -0.35 14.65
N LEU A 51 24.55 -1.02 14.64
CA LEU A 51 24.78 -2.18 15.52
C LEU A 51 24.74 -1.83 17.01
N PRO A 52 25.42 -0.77 17.50
CA PRO A 52 25.22 -0.25 18.85
C PRO A 52 23.77 0.11 19.19
N LEU A 53 23.03 0.69 18.23
CA LEU A 53 21.60 1.00 18.42
C LEU A 53 20.74 -0.23 18.57
N VAL A 54 21.04 -1.34 17.87
CA VAL A 54 20.35 -2.63 18.10
C VAL A 54 20.54 -3.08 19.55
N GLY A 55 21.76 -3.02 20.09
CA GLY A 55 22.06 -3.39 21.46
C GLY A 55 21.27 -2.54 22.47
N LEU A 56 21.29 -1.21 22.30
CA LEU A 56 20.53 -0.29 23.13
C LEU A 56 19.02 -0.55 23.05
N GLY A 57 18.48 -0.70 21.85
CA GLY A 57 17.08 -0.96 21.61
C GLY A 57 16.63 -2.30 22.21
N PHE A 58 17.49 -3.33 22.11
CA PHE A 58 17.24 -4.64 22.73
C PHE A 58 17.13 -4.53 24.25
N ILE A 59 18.07 -3.84 24.90
CA ILE A 59 18.03 -3.62 26.37
C ILE A 59 16.74 -2.89 26.76
N LEU A 60 16.35 -1.85 26.02
CA LEU A 60 15.11 -1.11 26.27
C LEU A 60 13.86 -1.99 26.05
N SER A 61 13.88 -2.88 25.08
CA SER A 61 12.75 -3.77 24.76
C SER A 61 12.45 -4.78 25.88
N MET A 62 13.44 -5.09 26.72
CA MET A 62 13.29 -5.98 27.88
C MET A 62 12.69 -5.26 29.10
N ASN A 63 12.46 -3.96 29.04
CA ASN A 63 11.95 -3.20 30.16
C ASN A 63 10.47 -3.53 30.45
N ARG A 64 10.13 -3.61 31.76
CA ARG A 64 8.74 -3.86 32.19
C ARG A 64 7.78 -2.70 31.89
N LYS A 65 8.29 -1.48 31.75
CA LYS A 65 7.47 -0.31 31.39
C LYS A 65 7.19 -0.31 29.91
N ARG A 66 5.94 -0.50 29.52
CA ARG A 66 5.47 -0.62 28.12
C ARG A 66 5.96 0.52 27.20
N LYS A 67 6.06 1.75 27.75
CA LYS A 67 6.59 2.90 27.00
C LYS A 67 8.05 2.71 26.58
N LEU A 68 8.92 2.24 27.51
CA LEU A 68 10.33 1.99 27.23
C LEU A 68 10.50 0.79 26.29
N GLN A 69 9.71 -0.26 26.49
CA GLN A 69 9.67 -1.42 25.60
C GLN A 69 9.34 -1.02 24.15
N ASN A 70 8.31 -0.18 23.96
CA ASN A 70 7.94 0.32 22.62
C ASN A 70 9.06 1.16 21.98
N TRP A 71 9.75 1.99 22.77
CA TRP A 71 10.94 2.70 22.30
C TRP A 71 12.07 1.75 21.92
N GLY A 72 12.25 0.67 22.66
CA GLY A 72 13.20 -0.39 22.35
C GLY A 72 12.92 -0.99 20.96
N TYR A 73 11.67 -1.40 20.70
CA TYR A 73 11.28 -1.93 19.38
C TYR A 73 11.44 -0.93 18.26
N PHE A 74 11.11 0.34 18.49
CA PHE A 74 11.33 1.40 17.52
C PHE A 74 12.80 1.56 17.14
N ILE A 75 13.69 1.62 18.15
CA ILE A 75 15.14 1.78 17.96
C ILE A 75 15.72 0.57 17.22
N VAL A 76 15.32 -0.67 17.58
CA VAL A 76 15.75 -1.88 16.87
C VAL A 76 15.30 -1.84 15.41
N GLY A 77 14.02 -1.56 15.14
CA GLY A 77 13.50 -1.49 13.77
C GLY A 77 14.20 -0.41 12.94
N PHE A 78 14.45 0.75 13.54
CA PHE A 78 15.20 1.85 12.92
C PHE A 78 16.65 1.43 12.58
N ALA A 79 17.35 0.80 13.51
CA ALA A 79 18.71 0.33 13.30
C ALA A 79 18.79 -0.76 12.22
N VAL A 80 17.84 -1.72 12.23
CA VAL A 80 17.76 -2.80 11.21
C VAL A 80 17.55 -2.22 9.80
N LEU A 81 16.77 -1.14 9.66
CA LEU A 81 16.59 -0.45 8.38
C LEU A 81 17.95 0.00 7.81
N PHE A 82 18.82 0.62 8.62
CA PHE A 82 20.14 1.08 8.16
C PHE A 82 21.14 -0.03 7.98
N ILE A 83 21.05 -1.12 8.74
CA ILE A 83 21.83 -2.34 8.47
C ILE A 83 21.43 -2.91 7.10
N GLY A 84 20.12 -3.01 6.81
CA GLY A 84 19.63 -3.44 5.50
C GLY A 84 20.08 -2.54 4.35
N LEU A 85 20.05 -1.22 4.56
CA LEU A 85 20.57 -0.26 3.58
C LEU A 85 22.07 -0.45 3.33
N GLN A 86 22.87 -0.75 4.37
CA GLN A 86 24.29 -1.05 4.21
C GLN A 86 24.50 -2.34 3.41
N PHE A 87 23.76 -3.40 3.72
CA PHE A 87 23.83 -4.63 2.92
C PHE A 87 23.46 -4.40 1.45
N LEU A 88 22.46 -3.55 1.18
CA LEU A 88 22.14 -3.15 -0.19
C LEU A 88 23.34 -2.47 -0.86
N LYS A 89 23.98 -1.50 -0.20
CA LYS A 89 25.16 -0.81 -0.71
C LYS A 89 26.32 -1.77 -0.99
N ASP A 90 26.60 -2.66 -0.06
CA ASP A 90 27.69 -3.61 -0.16
C ASP A 90 27.44 -4.70 -1.23
N SER A 91 26.17 -4.94 -1.57
CA SER A 91 25.76 -5.92 -2.59
C SER A 91 25.77 -5.35 -4.01
N VAL A 92 25.92 -4.05 -4.15
CA VAL A 92 25.93 -3.36 -5.44
C VAL A 92 27.28 -3.63 -6.13
N PRO A 93 27.29 -4.23 -7.35
CA PRO A 93 28.51 -4.41 -8.11
C PRO A 93 29.13 -3.05 -8.51
N ASP A 94 30.43 -2.97 -8.58
CA ASP A 94 31.12 -1.80 -9.13
C ASP A 94 30.95 -1.76 -10.66
N ILE A 95 29.80 -1.23 -11.10
CA ILE A 95 29.45 -1.08 -12.53
C ILE A 95 30.28 0.05 -13.18
N GLY A 96 30.79 0.98 -12.39
CA GLY A 96 31.63 2.08 -12.90
C GLY A 96 32.83 1.61 -13.71
N ASN A 97 33.31 0.40 -13.44
CA ASN A 97 34.41 -0.25 -14.17
C ASN A 97 33.91 -1.15 -15.32
N SER A 98 32.65 -1.18 -15.67
CA SER A 98 32.06 -2.00 -16.74
C SER A 98 31.50 -1.14 -17.89
N PRO A 99 32.34 -0.72 -18.87
CA PRO A 99 31.91 0.18 -19.95
C PRO A 99 30.74 -0.34 -20.77
N GLU A 100 30.62 -1.67 -20.91
CA GLU A 100 29.52 -2.31 -21.65
C GLU A 100 28.17 -2.11 -20.97
N ILE A 101 28.14 -2.20 -19.63
CA ILE A 101 26.91 -2.00 -18.85
C ILE A 101 26.50 -0.52 -18.89
N LEU A 102 27.49 0.39 -18.74
CA LEU A 102 27.22 1.82 -18.82
C LEU A 102 26.73 2.23 -20.21
N ALA A 103 27.29 1.67 -21.29
CA ALA A 103 26.83 1.91 -22.65
C ALA A 103 25.38 1.42 -22.86
N PHE A 104 25.07 0.20 -22.39
CA PHE A 104 23.72 -0.35 -22.40
C PHE A 104 22.73 0.55 -21.64
N MET A 105 23.09 0.96 -20.42
CA MET A 105 22.23 1.86 -19.63
C MET A 105 22.03 3.20 -20.34
N SER A 106 23.06 3.77 -20.94
CA SER A 106 23.02 5.03 -21.69
C SER A 106 22.05 4.97 -22.87
N GLU A 107 21.98 3.85 -23.58
CA GLU A 107 21.03 3.65 -24.68
C GLU A 107 19.58 3.79 -24.23
N TYR A 108 19.23 3.15 -23.09
CA TYR A 108 17.86 3.18 -22.55
C TYR A 108 17.51 4.46 -21.80
N THR A 109 18.48 5.25 -21.37
CA THR A 109 18.25 6.54 -20.68
C THR A 109 18.15 7.73 -21.63
N SER A 110 18.56 7.57 -22.90
CA SER A 110 18.64 8.67 -23.89
C SER A 110 17.44 8.79 -24.84
N MET A 111 16.42 7.93 -24.73
CA MET A 111 15.24 7.92 -25.61
C MET A 111 14.16 8.96 -25.25
N GLY A 112 14.46 9.95 -24.43
CA GLY A 112 13.53 11.00 -24.01
C GLY A 112 12.32 10.45 -23.24
N TYR A 113 11.09 10.80 -23.64
CA TYR A 113 9.88 10.32 -22.97
C TYR A 113 9.71 8.79 -23.00
N ALA A 114 10.26 8.10 -24.00
CA ALA A 114 10.22 6.63 -24.00
C ALA A 114 11.02 6.05 -22.83
N SER A 115 12.17 6.66 -22.49
CA SER A 115 12.92 6.30 -21.28
C SER A 115 12.12 6.56 -20.01
N VAL A 116 11.43 7.71 -19.92
CA VAL A 116 10.59 8.03 -18.76
C VAL A 116 9.52 6.95 -18.54
N ILE A 117 8.81 6.53 -19.60
CA ILE A 117 7.80 5.47 -19.51
C ILE A 117 8.43 4.11 -19.17
N LEU A 118 9.59 3.80 -19.75
CA LEU A 118 10.31 2.56 -19.45
C LEU A 118 10.70 2.49 -17.97
N PHE A 119 11.34 3.54 -17.43
CA PHE A 119 11.79 3.57 -16.05
C PHE A 119 10.63 3.66 -15.05
N LEU A 120 9.52 4.32 -15.41
CA LEU A 120 8.27 4.26 -14.66
C LEU A 120 7.75 2.80 -14.58
N PHE A 121 7.76 2.09 -15.70
CA PHE A 121 7.35 0.68 -15.73
C PHE A 121 8.29 -0.19 -14.90
N ILE A 122 9.61 0.02 -14.99
CA ILE A 122 10.62 -0.70 -14.16
C ILE A 122 10.35 -0.45 -12.68
N GLY A 123 10.15 0.80 -12.24
CA GLY A 123 9.83 1.14 -10.85
C GLY A 123 8.53 0.48 -10.37
N THR A 124 7.50 0.42 -11.26
CA THR A 124 6.24 -0.26 -10.96
C THR A 124 6.47 -1.76 -10.74
N VAL A 125 7.12 -2.44 -11.69
CA VAL A 125 7.38 -3.89 -11.62
C VAL A 125 8.25 -4.23 -10.42
N LEU A 126 9.31 -3.45 -10.18
CA LEU A 126 10.21 -3.65 -9.06
C LEU A 126 9.46 -3.55 -7.73
N THR A 127 8.56 -2.56 -7.57
CA THR A 127 7.76 -2.40 -6.36
C THR A 127 6.77 -3.56 -6.18
N VAL A 128 6.19 -4.07 -7.27
CA VAL A 128 5.29 -5.24 -7.20
C VAL A 128 6.06 -6.51 -6.78
N ILE A 129 7.28 -6.69 -7.26
CA ILE A 129 8.13 -7.84 -6.91
C ILE A 129 8.61 -7.74 -5.46
N VAL A 130 9.16 -6.59 -5.08
CA VAL A 130 9.71 -6.33 -3.72
C VAL A 130 8.60 -6.19 -2.68
N GLN A 131 7.38 -5.80 -3.09
CA GLN A 131 6.22 -5.53 -2.24
C GLN A 131 6.47 -4.45 -1.16
N SER A 132 7.44 -3.58 -1.40
CA SER A 132 7.82 -2.49 -0.49
C SER A 132 8.33 -1.29 -1.30
N SER A 133 7.52 -0.24 -1.39
CA SER A 133 7.94 1.02 -2.04
C SER A 133 9.13 1.67 -1.32
N SER A 134 9.23 1.54 0.01
CA SER A 134 10.37 2.06 0.76
C SER A 134 11.69 1.34 0.42
N ALA A 135 11.65 0.02 0.22
CA ALA A 135 12.81 -0.74 -0.20
C ALA A 135 13.17 -0.44 -1.66
N THR A 136 12.18 -0.32 -2.55
CA THR A 136 12.39 0.09 -3.94
C THR A 136 12.97 1.50 -4.01
N MET A 137 12.46 2.45 -3.22
CA MET A 137 13.00 3.81 -3.12
C MET A 137 14.47 3.80 -2.66
N ALA A 138 14.82 2.96 -1.66
CA ALA A 138 16.20 2.83 -1.21
C ALA A 138 17.12 2.33 -2.34
N LEU A 139 16.65 1.36 -3.12
CA LEU A 139 17.39 0.85 -4.27
C LEU A 139 17.50 1.91 -5.39
N THR A 140 16.42 2.62 -5.71
CA THR A 140 16.42 3.72 -6.68
C THR A 140 17.41 4.81 -6.28
N LEU A 141 17.40 5.22 -5.00
CA LEU A 141 18.36 6.19 -4.45
C LEU A 141 19.80 5.70 -4.58
N LEU A 142 20.04 4.43 -4.29
CA LEU A 142 21.36 3.84 -4.38
C LEU A 142 21.86 3.78 -5.82
N MET A 143 21.06 3.25 -6.75
CA MET A 143 21.42 3.16 -8.17
C MET A 143 21.75 4.53 -8.78
N THR A 144 21.06 5.56 -8.34
CA THR A 144 21.29 6.92 -8.82
C THR A 144 22.50 7.56 -8.15
N TYR A 145 22.72 7.30 -6.86
CA TYR A 145 23.88 7.78 -6.12
C TYR A 145 25.19 7.17 -6.67
N GLU A 146 25.16 5.89 -7.07
CA GLU A 146 26.27 5.20 -7.74
C GLU A 146 26.42 5.57 -9.23
N GLY A 147 25.55 6.46 -9.74
CA GLY A 147 25.62 6.95 -11.12
C GLY A 147 25.13 5.98 -12.19
N TRP A 148 24.39 4.92 -11.82
CA TRP A 148 23.87 3.94 -12.78
C TRP A 148 22.72 4.49 -13.60
N ILE A 149 21.85 5.27 -12.97
CA ILE A 149 20.72 5.91 -13.64
C ILE A 149 20.72 7.41 -13.35
N PRO A 150 20.39 8.26 -14.33
CA PRO A 150 20.32 9.69 -14.13
C PRO A 150 19.09 10.08 -13.30
N PHE A 151 19.12 11.29 -12.73
CA PHE A 151 18.10 11.82 -11.82
C PHE A 151 16.68 11.76 -12.39
N ASP A 152 16.50 12.09 -13.66
CA ASP A 152 15.18 12.06 -14.34
C ASP A 152 14.62 10.64 -14.46
N MET A 153 15.46 9.66 -14.76
CA MET A 153 15.03 8.25 -14.80
C MET A 153 14.69 7.72 -13.41
N ALA A 154 15.45 8.10 -12.39
CA ALA A 154 15.11 7.79 -11.00
C ALA A 154 13.78 8.43 -10.57
N ALA A 155 13.52 9.67 -10.95
CA ALA A 155 12.23 10.33 -10.71
C ALA A 155 11.07 9.60 -11.40
N ALA A 156 11.28 9.08 -12.62
CA ALA A 156 10.30 8.23 -13.30
C ALA A 156 10.06 6.91 -12.55
N MET A 157 11.11 6.27 -12.01
CA MET A 157 10.96 5.08 -11.17
C MET A 157 10.13 5.38 -9.92
N VAL A 158 10.34 6.52 -9.26
CA VAL A 158 9.54 6.94 -8.09
C VAL A 158 8.05 7.08 -8.44
N LEU A 159 7.70 7.60 -9.61
CA LEU A 159 6.31 7.59 -10.09
C LEU A 159 5.78 6.17 -10.27
N GLY A 160 6.61 5.28 -10.80
CA GLY A 160 6.28 3.87 -10.95
C GLY A 160 6.07 3.17 -9.60
N GLU A 161 6.87 3.49 -8.58
CA GLU A 161 6.75 2.97 -7.22
C GLU A 161 5.38 3.30 -6.61
N ASN A 162 4.86 4.50 -6.84
CA ASN A 162 3.52 4.89 -6.40
C ASN A 162 2.44 4.02 -7.08
N ILE A 163 2.56 3.71 -8.37
CA ILE A 163 1.63 2.79 -9.06
C ILE A 163 1.79 1.36 -8.51
N GLY A 164 3.02 0.87 -8.39
CA GLY A 164 3.33 -0.48 -7.90
C GLY A 164 2.72 -0.77 -6.54
N THR A 165 2.78 0.19 -5.62
CA THR A 165 2.15 0.10 -4.29
C THR A 165 0.64 -0.13 -4.37
N THR A 166 -0.03 0.43 -5.38
CA THR A 166 -1.48 0.23 -5.56
C THR A 166 -1.81 -1.15 -6.08
N ILE A 167 -0.94 -1.74 -6.90
CA ILE A 167 -1.13 -3.10 -7.42
C ILE A 167 -1.08 -4.10 -6.27
N THR A 168 -0.11 -3.97 -5.36
CA THR A 168 -0.02 -4.84 -4.17
C THR A 168 -1.26 -4.71 -3.28
N ALA A 169 -1.78 -3.49 -3.09
CA ALA A 169 -3.02 -3.25 -2.35
C ALA A 169 -4.25 -3.90 -3.03
N ASN A 170 -4.31 -3.83 -4.38
CA ASN A 170 -5.39 -4.46 -5.14
C ASN A 170 -5.32 -5.99 -5.11
N LEU A 171 -4.11 -6.58 -5.14
CA LEU A 171 -3.93 -8.03 -4.97
C LEU A 171 -4.42 -8.49 -3.60
N ALA A 172 -4.03 -7.78 -2.53
CA ALA A 172 -4.50 -8.09 -1.18
C ALA A 172 -6.04 -7.92 -1.03
N ALA A 173 -6.64 -7.00 -1.78
CA ALA A 173 -8.08 -6.78 -1.75
C ALA A 173 -8.89 -7.83 -2.52
N LEU A 174 -8.27 -8.77 -3.23
CA LEU A 174 -9.00 -9.82 -3.98
C LEU A 174 -9.88 -10.69 -3.07
N VAL A 175 -9.44 -10.92 -1.84
CA VAL A 175 -10.17 -11.69 -0.82
C VAL A 175 -11.11 -10.83 0.04
N ALA A 176 -11.11 -9.51 -0.16
CA ALA A 176 -11.97 -8.57 0.56
C ALA A 176 -13.38 -8.50 -0.05
N ASN A 177 -14.34 -8.02 0.73
CA ASN A 177 -15.67 -7.68 0.22
C ASN A 177 -15.62 -6.49 -0.76
N TYR A 178 -16.77 -6.12 -1.31
CA TYR A 178 -16.86 -5.02 -2.28
C TYR A 178 -16.36 -3.67 -1.72
N GLN A 179 -16.50 -3.41 -0.42
CA GLN A 179 -16.04 -2.16 0.20
C GLN A 179 -14.51 -2.09 0.26
N GLY A 180 -13.85 -3.15 0.70
CA GLY A 180 -12.38 -3.24 0.69
C GLY A 180 -11.80 -3.16 -0.72
N ARG A 181 -12.44 -3.81 -1.70
CA ARG A 181 -12.06 -3.71 -3.12
C ARG A 181 -12.20 -2.29 -3.67
N ARG A 182 -13.28 -1.56 -3.31
CA ARG A 182 -13.47 -0.16 -3.68
C ARG A 182 -12.36 0.74 -3.14
N ALA A 183 -11.96 0.56 -1.87
CA ALA A 183 -10.85 1.32 -1.28
C ALA A 183 -9.54 1.07 -2.03
N ALA A 184 -9.23 -0.17 -2.39
CA ALA A 184 -8.04 -0.49 -3.18
C ALA A 184 -8.10 0.10 -4.61
N ARG A 185 -9.27 0.08 -5.27
CA ARG A 185 -9.47 0.73 -6.58
C ARG A 185 -9.33 2.25 -6.49
N ALA A 186 -9.87 2.88 -5.45
CA ALA A 186 -9.71 4.31 -5.23
C ALA A 186 -8.24 4.70 -5.06
N HIS A 187 -7.44 3.91 -4.35
CA HIS A 187 -5.99 4.09 -4.24
C HIS A 187 -5.30 4.03 -5.62
N PHE A 188 -5.66 3.06 -6.44
CA PHE A 188 -5.13 2.95 -7.80
C PHE A 188 -5.49 4.17 -8.65
N ILE A 189 -6.76 4.58 -8.67
CA ILE A 189 -7.23 5.75 -9.41
C ILE A 189 -6.48 7.02 -8.99
N PHE A 190 -6.33 7.24 -7.67
CA PHE A 190 -5.61 8.39 -7.12
C PHE A 190 -4.17 8.47 -7.62
N ASN A 191 -3.43 7.36 -7.59
CA ASN A 191 -2.04 7.35 -8.05
C ASN A 191 -1.91 7.46 -9.57
N ILE A 192 -2.79 6.80 -10.34
CA ILE A 192 -2.80 6.91 -11.82
C ILE A 192 -3.08 8.36 -12.25
N LEU A 193 -4.09 9.02 -11.66
CA LEU A 193 -4.36 10.42 -11.96
C LEU A 193 -3.17 11.31 -11.63
N GLY A 194 -2.50 11.03 -10.49
CA GLY A 194 -1.27 11.71 -10.10
C GLY A 194 -0.15 11.56 -11.13
N VAL A 195 0.09 10.33 -11.56
CA VAL A 195 1.16 10.06 -12.54
C VAL A 195 0.85 10.69 -13.90
N ILE A 196 -0.41 10.67 -14.34
CA ILE A 196 -0.81 11.27 -15.63
C ILE A 196 -0.46 12.76 -15.69
N TRP A 197 -0.89 13.56 -14.71
CA TRP A 197 -0.58 15.00 -14.74
C TRP A 197 0.92 15.26 -14.53
N MET A 198 1.59 14.44 -13.71
CA MET A 198 3.03 14.57 -13.51
C MET A 198 3.81 14.26 -14.79
N LEU A 199 3.42 13.25 -15.56
CA LEU A 199 4.07 12.97 -16.86
C LEU A 199 3.96 14.16 -17.81
N VAL A 200 2.83 14.87 -17.84
CA VAL A 200 2.66 16.08 -18.66
C VAL A 200 3.62 17.18 -18.22
N LEU A 201 3.85 17.35 -16.93
CA LEU A 201 4.71 18.39 -16.34
C LEU A 201 6.10 17.87 -15.95
N PHE A 202 6.51 16.68 -16.41
CA PHE A 202 7.67 15.96 -15.90
C PHE A 202 8.95 16.79 -15.91
N TYR A 203 9.39 17.23 -17.07
CA TYR A 203 10.64 18.01 -17.17
C TYR A 203 10.55 19.40 -16.53
N PRO A 204 9.47 20.20 -16.72
CA PRO A 204 9.29 21.46 -15.97
C PRO A 204 9.34 21.27 -14.45
N PHE A 205 8.74 20.21 -13.95
CA PHE A 205 8.73 19.91 -12.52
C PHE A 205 10.12 19.54 -12.01
N LEU A 206 10.86 18.70 -12.76
CA LEU A 206 12.26 18.38 -12.41
C LEU A 206 13.16 19.61 -12.42
N GLN A 207 12.97 20.57 -13.33
CA GLN A 207 13.71 21.81 -13.33
C GLN A 207 13.39 22.69 -12.11
N ALA A 208 12.14 22.70 -11.66
CA ALA A 208 11.76 23.38 -10.42
C ALA A 208 12.43 22.74 -9.19
N ILE A 209 12.44 21.39 -9.11
CA ILE A 209 13.16 20.67 -8.07
C ILE A 209 14.66 20.99 -8.11
N ASN A 210 15.28 20.95 -9.29
CA ASN A 210 16.68 21.29 -9.48
C ASN A 210 17.00 22.72 -8.98
N ALA A 211 16.15 23.70 -9.30
CA ALA A 211 16.35 25.08 -8.85
C ALA A 211 16.32 25.22 -7.31
N VAL A 212 15.47 24.42 -6.63
CA VAL A 212 15.43 24.39 -5.16
C VAL A 212 16.67 23.68 -4.61
N VAL A 213 17.03 22.52 -5.17
CA VAL A 213 18.18 21.74 -4.70
C VAL A 213 19.49 22.51 -4.89
N MET A 214 19.67 23.20 -6.01
CA MET A 214 20.83 24.07 -6.23
C MET A 214 20.97 25.19 -5.18
N ARG A 215 19.85 25.68 -4.62
CA ARG A 215 19.91 26.67 -3.52
C ARG A 215 20.28 26.05 -2.18
N ILE A 216 19.91 24.80 -1.95
CA ILE A 216 20.13 24.08 -0.68
C ILE A 216 21.49 23.41 -0.66
N GLU A 217 21.85 22.68 -1.73
CA GLU A 217 23.05 21.86 -1.84
C GLU A 217 24.20 22.53 -2.57
N GLY A 218 23.91 23.60 -3.34
CA GLY A 218 24.89 24.31 -4.16
C GLY A 218 25.24 23.59 -5.48
N VAL A 219 24.73 22.40 -5.72
CA VAL A 219 25.01 21.55 -6.89
C VAL A 219 23.72 20.99 -7.50
N SER A 220 23.77 20.71 -8.81
CA SER A 220 22.63 20.19 -9.55
C SER A 220 22.56 18.66 -9.48
N PRO A 221 21.38 18.06 -9.19
CA PRO A 221 21.19 16.61 -9.22
C PRO A 221 21.29 16.00 -10.63
N PHE A 222 21.27 16.82 -11.69
CA PHE A 222 21.54 16.38 -13.06
C PHE A 222 23.03 16.19 -13.36
N VAL A 223 23.90 16.73 -12.50
CA VAL A 223 25.36 16.70 -12.70
C VAL A 223 26.04 15.93 -11.59
N GLU A 224 25.63 16.16 -10.34
CA GLU A 224 26.26 15.60 -9.14
C GLU A 224 25.36 14.57 -8.45
N ALA A 225 25.81 13.30 -8.43
CA ALA A 225 25.10 12.20 -7.80
C ALA A 225 24.82 12.43 -6.30
N THR A 226 25.69 13.19 -5.61
CA THR A 226 25.56 13.52 -4.18
C THR A 226 24.33 14.34 -3.85
N ALA A 227 23.80 15.13 -4.80
CA ALA A 227 22.59 15.93 -4.63
C ALA A 227 21.31 15.13 -4.91
N VAL A 228 21.43 13.96 -5.56
CA VAL A 228 20.25 13.18 -6.01
C VAL A 228 19.39 12.67 -4.85
N PRO A 229 19.92 12.15 -3.73
CA PRO A 229 19.06 11.67 -2.64
C PRO A 229 18.12 12.75 -2.10
N VAL A 230 18.59 13.98 -1.93
CA VAL A 230 17.75 15.12 -1.51
C VAL A 230 16.76 15.50 -2.60
N ALA A 231 17.20 15.53 -3.86
CA ALA A 231 16.36 15.89 -4.99
C ALA A 231 15.19 14.89 -5.19
N LEU A 232 15.44 13.59 -5.11
CA LEU A 232 14.41 12.56 -5.21
C LEU A 232 13.44 12.59 -4.01
N SER A 233 13.95 12.79 -2.80
CA SER A 233 13.10 12.95 -1.62
C SER A 233 12.19 14.17 -1.73
N LEU A 234 12.73 15.29 -2.23
CA LEU A 234 11.96 16.51 -2.48
C LEU A 234 10.94 16.31 -3.60
N PHE A 235 11.35 15.70 -4.72
CA PHE A 235 10.46 15.35 -5.83
C PHE A 235 9.27 14.49 -5.34
N HIS A 236 9.55 13.41 -4.61
CA HIS A 236 8.54 12.50 -4.07
C HIS A 236 7.57 13.22 -3.13
N THR A 237 8.09 14.08 -2.25
CA THR A 237 7.28 14.85 -1.30
C THR A 237 6.41 15.88 -2.02
N CYS A 238 6.98 16.69 -2.91
CA CYS A 238 6.25 17.69 -3.66
C CYS A 238 5.17 17.04 -4.54
N PHE A 239 5.50 15.95 -5.22
CA PHE A 239 4.53 15.19 -6.02
C PHE A 239 3.33 14.75 -5.16
N ASN A 240 3.57 14.07 -4.03
CA ASN A 240 2.48 13.54 -3.21
C ASN A 240 1.65 14.65 -2.53
N ILE A 241 2.28 15.74 -2.07
CA ILE A 241 1.56 16.88 -1.50
C ILE A 241 0.69 17.56 -2.56
N ILE A 242 1.25 17.85 -3.74
CA ILE A 242 0.50 18.52 -4.81
C ILE A 242 -0.62 17.60 -5.32
N ASN A 243 -0.34 16.30 -5.55
CA ASN A 243 -1.34 15.34 -5.98
C ASN A 243 -2.50 15.25 -4.98
N THR A 244 -2.18 15.16 -3.69
CA THR A 244 -3.21 15.16 -2.63
C THR A 244 -4.01 16.46 -2.64
N SER A 245 -3.34 17.61 -2.70
CA SER A 245 -3.99 18.92 -2.69
C SER A 245 -4.92 19.12 -3.89
N LEU A 246 -4.50 18.67 -5.09
CA LEU A 246 -5.31 18.74 -6.31
C LEU A 246 -6.52 17.82 -6.24
N LEU A 247 -6.35 16.60 -5.72
CA LEU A 247 -7.39 15.58 -5.74
C LEU A 247 -8.28 15.56 -4.48
N LEU A 248 -7.93 16.34 -3.44
CA LEU A 248 -8.71 16.42 -2.20
C LEU A 248 -10.15 16.87 -2.47
N GLY A 249 -10.35 17.83 -3.37
CA GLY A 249 -11.69 18.29 -3.79
C GLY A 249 -12.48 17.26 -4.61
N PHE A 250 -11.83 16.20 -5.11
CA PHE A 250 -12.42 15.20 -5.98
C PHE A 250 -12.62 13.83 -5.31
N ILE A 251 -12.54 13.75 -3.98
CA ILE A 251 -12.73 12.49 -3.23
C ILE A 251 -14.03 11.79 -3.62
N LYS A 252 -15.14 12.53 -3.69
CA LYS A 252 -16.45 11.97 -4.07
C LYS A 252 -16.47 11.44 -5.51
N THR A 253 -15.76 12.09 -6.41
CA THR A 253 -15.62 11.65 -7.82
C THR A 253 -14.82 10.35 -7.88
N ILE A 254 -13.70 10.27 -7.16
CA ILE A 254 -12.85 9.07 -7.07
C ILE A 254 -13.65 7.92 -6.46
N ALA A 255 -14.41 8.18 -5.39
CA ALA A 255 -15.31 7.20 -4.78
C ALA A 255 -16.35 6.69 -5.78
N GLY A 256 -17.03 7.58 -6.50
CA GLY A 256 -18.04 7.20 -7.50
C GLY A 256 -17.45 6.39 -8.67
N ILE A 257 -16.21 6.65 -9.10
CA ILE A 257 -15.52 5.82 -10.10
C ILE A 257 -15.22 4.44 -9.52
N ALA A 258 -14.68 4.36 -8.29
CA ALA A 258 -14.39 3.10 -7.63
C ALA A 258 -15.65 2.25 -7.41
N GLU A 259 -16.78 2.87 -7.08
CA GLU A 259 -18.08 2.21 -6.94
C GLU A 259 -18.60 1.64 -8.27
N ARG A 260 -18.41 2.35 -9.38
CA ARG A 260 -18.76 1.85 -10.72
C ARG A 260 -17.86 0.69 -11.15
N MET A 261 -16.58 0.70 -10.78
CA MET A 261 -15.64 -0.39 -11.08
C MET A 261 -15.92 -1.64 -10.24
N VAL A 262 -16.44 -1.46 -9.02
CA VAL A 262 -16.75 -2.54 -8.09
C VAL A 262 -18.19 -2.36 -7.61
N PRO A 263 -19.18 -2.88 -8.37
CA PRO A 263 -20.58 -2.84 -7.95
C PRO A 263 -20.76 -3.54 -6.60
N ALA A 264 -21.71 -3.02 -5.79
CA ALA A 264 -22.12 -3.74 -4.59
C ALA A 264 -22.77 -5.06 -5.04
N VAL A 265 -22.12 -6.17 -4.74
CA VAL A 265 -22.84 -7.44 -4.71
C VAL A 265 -23.66 -7.38 -3.42
N ILE A 266 -24.88 -6.89 -3.52
CA ILE A 266 -25.88 -7.20 -2.51
C ILE A 266 -26.10 -8.69 -2.74
N GLU A 267 -25.43 -9.55 -1.97
CA GLU A 267 -26.02 -10.86 -1.70
C GLU A 267 -27.43 -10.46 -1.26
N GLN A 268 -28.41 -10.81 -2.05
CA GLN A 268 -29.77 -10.83 -1.56
C GLN A 268 -29.68 -11.81 -0.39
N GLU A 269 -29.40 -11.26 0.82
CA GLU A 269 -29.84 -11.93 2.02
C GLU A 269 -31.30 -12.21 1.71
N GLU A 270 -31.62 -13.46 1.43
CA GLU A 270 -33.01 -13.88 1.33
C GLU A 270 -33.67 -13.21 2.51
N ALA A 271 -34.62 -12.35 2.24
CA ALA A 271 -35.20 -11.50 3.27
C ALA A 271 -35.70 -12.42 4.39
N ILE A 272 -34.82 -12.65 5.37
CA ILE A 272 -35.08 -13.54 6.52
C ILE A 272 -36.31 -12.96 7.28
N ASP A 273 -36.54 -11.67 7.08
CA ASP A 273 -37.60 -10.91 7.72
C ASP A 273 -38.99 -11.14 7.11
N GLN A 274 -39.11 -11.75 5.92
CA GLN A 274 -40.43 -12.09 5.35
C GLN A 274 -40.64 -13.60 5.37
N PRO A 275 -41.74 -14.07 5.98
CA PRO A 275 -42.11 -15.46 5.97
C PRO A 275 -42.30 -15.97 4.54
N LYS A 276 -41.65 -17.09 4.21
CA LYS A 276 -41.73 -17.72 2.88
C LYS A 276 -42.89 -18.70 2.76
N TYR A 277 -43.20 -19.39 3.84
CA TYR A 277 -44.23 -20.43 3.88
C TYR A 277 -45.53 -19.97 4.55
N LEU A 278 -45.48 -18.89 5.35
CA LEU A 278 -46.64 -18.31 6.04
C LEU A 278 -47.25 -17.24 5.17
N ASP A 279 -48.06 -17.60 4.20
CA ASP A 279 -48.89 -16.70 3.43
C ASP A 279 -50.39 -16.79 3.89
N ARG A 280 -51.22 -15.86 3.42
CA ARG A 280 -52.64 -15.84 3.80
C ARG A 280 -53.37 -17.12 3.37
N SER A 281 -52.95 -17.74 2.27
CA SER A 281 -53.62 -18.95 1.76
C SER A 281 -53.26 -20.18 2.58
N SER A 282 -52.05 -20.24 3.14
CA SER A 282 -51.62 -21.32 4.03
C SER A 282 -52.37 -21.33 5.37
N LEU A 283 -52.93 -20.19 5.79
CA LEU A 283 -53.68 -20.02 7.05
C LEU A 283 -55.18 -20.33 6.95
N GLU A 284 -55.70 -20.58 5.74
CA GLU A 284 -57.11 -20.88 5.55
C GLU A 284 -57.56 -22.22 6.16
N TYR A 285 -56.64 -23.20 6.23
CA TYR A 285 -56.89 -24.51 6.81
C TYR A 285 -55.90 -24.84 7.93
N PRO A 286 -56.35 -25.35 9.09
CA PRO A 286 -55.45 -25.64 10.22
C PRO A 286 -54.28 -26.56 9.90
N GLN A 287 -54.49 -27.56 9.04
CA GLN A 287 -53.47 -28.51 8.68
C GLN A 287 -52.36 -27.90 7.79
N THR A 288 -52.73 -27.03 6.86
CA THR A 288 -51.76 -26.30 6.00
C THR A 288 -51.06 -25.22 6.81
N GLY A 289 -51.75 -24.54 7.75
CA GLY A 289 -51.15 -23.58 8.64
C GLY A 289 -50.08 -24.16 9.57
N ILE A 290 -50.37 -25.33 10.17
CA ILE A 290 -49.39 -26.03 11.03
C ILE A 290 -48.15 -26.45 10.22
N LYS A 291 -48.36 -26.98 9.00
CA LYS A 291 -47.25 -27.35 8.13
C LYS A 291 -46.43 -26.15 7.71
N ALA A 292 -47.07 -25.03 7.31
CA ALA A 292 -46.40 -23.81 6.95
C ALA A 292 -45.57 -23.22 8.11
N LEU A 293 -46.13 -23.26 9.35
CA LEU A 293 -45.42 -22.85 10.56
C LEU A 293 -44.18 -23.74 10.83
N PHE A 294 -44.33 -25.05 10.66
CA PHE A 294 -43.19 -25.98 10.81
C PHE A 294 -42.10 -25.71 9.79
N ASP A 295 -42.45 -25.58 8.51
CA ASP A 295 -41.50 -25.31 7.43
C ASP A 295 -40.82 -23.95 7.62
N GLU A 296 -41.52 -22.92 8.08
CA GLU A 296 -40.92 -21.61 8.39
C GLU A 296 -40.00 -21.66 9.61
N SER A 297 -40.37 -22.39 10.65
CA SER A 297 -39.54 -22.59 11.84
C SER A 297 -38.25 -23.34 11.49
N LEU A 298 -38.34 -24.36 10.64
CA LEU A 298 -37.18 -25.10 10.15
C LEU A 298 -36.26 -24.19 9.30
N ARG A 299 -36.83 -23.35 8.43
CA ARG A 299 -36.09 -22.34 7.65
C ARG A 299 -35.35 -21.35 8.54
N LEU A 300 -35.99 -20.82 9.55
CA LEU A 300 -35.38 -19.90 10.52
C LEU A 300 -34.23 -20.59 11.27
N LEU A 301 -34.44 -21.83 11.71
CA LEU A 301 -33.38 -22.57 12.40
C LEU A 301 -32.18 -22.85 11.48
N GLN A 302 -32.43 -23.31 10.27
CA GLN A 302 -31.36 -23.67 9.31
C GLN A 302 -30.63 -22.48 8.74
N ASN A 303 -31.31 -21.36 8.53
CA ASN A 303 -30.69 -20.19 7.91
C ASN A 303 -30.23 -19.12 8.93
N ALA A 304 -31.08 -18.73 9.87
CA ALA A 304 -30.74 -17.65 10.80
C ALA A 304 -29.87 -18.14 11.96
N ALA A 305 -30.31 -19.19 12.68
CA ALA A 305 -29.55 -19.72 13.82
C ALA A 305 -28.23 -20.33 13.39
N TYR A 306 -28.22 -21.08 12.29
CA TYR A 306 -27.04 -21.72 11.75
C TYR A 306 -26.02 -20.68 11.25
N LYS A 307 -26.46 -19.65 10.50
CA LYS A 307 -25.59 -18.54 10.08
C LYS A 307 -25.08 -17.73 11.27
N ALA A 308 -25.89 -17.47 12.28
CA ALA A 308 -25.46 -16.78 13.49
C ALA A 308 -24.34 -17.55 14.23
N ILE A 309 -24.48 -18.87 14.33
CA ILE A 309 -23.47 -19.73 14.97
C ILE A 309 -22.19 -19.78 14.13
N THR A 310 -22.28 -20.02 12.82
CA THR A 310 -21.10 -20.13 11.95
C THR A 310 -20.35 -18.81 11.84
N HIS A 311 -21.05 -17.67 11.74
CA HIS A 311 -20.39 -16.37 11.69
C HIS A 311 -19.91 -15.90 13.07
N GLY A 312 -20.68 -16.15 14.13
CA GLY A 312 -20.34 -15.72 15.49
C GLY A 312 -19.15 -16.50 16.08
N LEU A 313 -18.98 -17.76 15.70
CA LEU A 313 -17.89 -18.62 16.17
C LEU A 313 -16.76 -18.78 15.12
N SER A 314 -16.86 -18.17 13.94
CA SER A 314 -15.94 -18.36 12.82
C SER A 314 -15.73 -19.83 12.41
N VAL A 315 -16.78 -20.66 12.57
CA VAL A 315 -16.74 -22.11 12.27
C VAL A 315 -17.33 -22.33 10.87
N HIS A 316 -16.64 -23.10 10.04
CA HIS A 316 -17.12 -23.42 8.70
C HIS A 316 -18.20 -24.54 8.75
N ARG A 317 -19.12 -24.51 7.79
CA ARG A 317 -20.22 -25.50 7.69
C ARG A 317 -19.69 -26.93 7.64
N GLU A 318 -18.58 -27.14 6.91
CA GLU A 318 -17.93 -28.43 6.77
C GLU A 318 -17.40 -29.00 8.10
N ASP A 319 -16.98 -28.12 9.02
CA ASP A 319 -16.50 -28.52 10.33
C ASP A 319 -17.64 -28.98 11.24
N LEU A 320 -18.81 -28.36 11.15
CA LEU A 320 -20.01 -28.77 11.91
C LEU A 320 -20.60 -30.10 11.39
N GLU A 321 -20.48 -30.35 10.09
CA GLU A 321 -20.97 -31.60 9.46
C GLU A 321 -19.95 -32.75 9.57
N SER A 322 -18.68 -32.46 9.95
CA SER A 322 -17.58 -33.43 10.00
C SER A 322 -17.66 -34.44 11.16
N GLY A 323 -18.56 -34.23 12.13
CA GLY A 323 -18.65 -35.09 13.33
C GLY A 323 -17.46 -35.01 14.27
N ARG A 324 -16.56 -34.01 14.09
CA ARG A 324 -15.43 -33.76 14.98
C ARG A 324 -15.91 -33.15 16.31
N ASP A 325 -15.14 -33.42 17.37
CA ASP A 325 -15.43 -32.81 18.67
C ASP A 325 -15.36 -31.26 18.58
N LEU A 326 -16.39 -30.59 19.07
CA LEU A 326 -16.54 -29.13 19.05
C LEU A 326 -15.30 -28.42 19.60
N LYS A 327 -14.62 -29.02 20.57
CA LYS A 327 -13.39 -28.48 21.16
C LYS A 327 -12.24 -28.41 20.15
N THR A 328 -12.13 -29.40 19.25
CA THR A 328 -11.10 -29.47 18.20
C THR A 328 -11.40 -28.54 17.02
N VAL A 329 -12.64 -28.09 16.88
CA VAL A 329 -13.09 -27.17 15.83
C VAL A 329 -12.95 -25.71 16.28
N LEU A 330 -12.95 -25.45 17.59
CA LEU A 330 -12.89 -24.11 18.20
C LEU A 330 -11.47 -23.71 18.64
N GLU A 331 -10.49 -24.62 18.66
CA GLU A 331 -9.06 -24.38 18.84
C GLU A 331 -8.38 -24.11 17.49
#